data_276bcea438469678a854d20b8c943afd
#
_entry.id   276bcea438469678a854d20b8c943afd
#
_cell.length_a   1.000
_cell.length_b   1.000
_cell.length_c   1.000
_cell.angle_alpha   90.00
_cell.angle_beta   90.00
_cell.angle_gamma   90.00
#
_symmetry.space_group_name_H-M   'P 1'
#
loop_
_entity.id
_entity.type
_entity.pdbx_description
1 polymer ?
#
loop_
_entity_poly.entity_id
_entity_poly.type
_entity_poly.pdbx_seq_one_letter_code
_entity_poly.pdbx_strand_id
1 'polypeptide(L)'
;LVSSLILLITVILIQIERKDTRAIRVILGTAGVACLGGYAASFFMSVDYSLISIGLVLLVACYLVFLSIRNWAWHYVLIAVFVLGSLAFMYSVDYVFTDILEPHQQIRIKVSLGLEDDPSGAGYNVNQSKIAIGSGGLTGKGFLNGTQTKLKYVPEQDTDFIFCTVGEEQGFIGASAVLLLFGFLILRLIVLAERQSSTFNRVYGYSVASIFFFHLAINIGMVTGLTPVIGIPLPFFSYGGSSLWGFTILLFIFLRLDASRRER
;
A
#
# COMPACT_ATOMS: atom_id res chain seq x y z
N LEU A 1 1.56 11.02 -16.96
CA LEU A 1 1.26 11.62 -15.63
C LEU A 1 2.45 11.49 -14.67
N VAL A 2 3.00 10.30 -14.43
CA VAL A 2 4.12 10.08 -13.49
C VAL A 2 5.39 10.81 -13.93
N SER A 3 5.75 10.74 -15.20
CA SER A 3 6.92 11.44 -15.76
C SER A 3 6.82 12.97 -15.66
N SER A 4 5.63 13.53 -15.85
CA SER A 4 5.38 14.96 -15.65
C SER A 4 5.45 15.38 -14.18
N LEU A 5 5.03 14.51 -13.27
CA LEU A 5 5.14 14.74 -11.84
C LEU A 5 6.61 14.71 -11.36
N ILE A 6 7.41 13.79 -11.88
CA ILE A 6 8.86 13.70 -11.61
C ILE A 6 9.56 14.97 -12.09
N LEU A 7 9.24 15.44 -13.30
CA LEU A 7 9.74 16.70 -13.82
C LEU A 7 9.37 17.90 -12.94
N LEU A 8 8.12 17.98 -12.49
CA LEU A 8 7.63 19.04 -11.61
C LEU A 8 8.38 19.05 -10.27
N ILE A 9 8.52 17.88 -9.63
CA ILE A 9 9.25 17.73 -8.37
C ILE A 9 10.71 18.11 -8.55
N THR A 10 11.35 17.68 -9.63
CA THR A 10 12.75 17.99 -9.95
C THR A 10 12.95 19.51 -10.07
N VAL A 11 12.04 20.19 -10.76
CA VAL A 11 12.07 21.65 -10.92
C VAL A 11 11.85 22.36 -9.59
N ILE A 12 10.92 21.90 -8.75
CA ILE A 12 10.69 22.46 -7.42
C ILE A 12 11.93 22.32 -6.53
N LEU A 13 12.60 21.15 -6.54
CA LEU A 13 13.82 20.90 -5.79
C LEU A 13 14.97 21.86 -6.23
N ILE A 14 15.14 22.05 -7.55
CA ILE A 14 16.11 23.02 -8.08
C ILE A 14 15.77 24.46 -7.64
N GLN A 15 14.48 24.79 -7.55
CA GLN A 15 13.99 26.11 -7.18
C GLN A 15 14.24 26.44 -5.70
N ILE A 16 14.12 25.44 -4.83
CA ILE A 16 14.36 25.58 -3.39
C ILE A 16 15.83 25.89 -3.13
N GLU A 17 16.75 25.32 -3.91
CA GLU A 17 18.19 25.41 -3.68
C GLU A 17 18.84 26.67 -4.31
N ARG A 18 18.28 27.22 -5.36
CA ARG A 18 18.81 28.42 -6.03
C ARG A 18 17.77 29.55 -6.06
N LYS A 19 18.14 30.71 -5.49
CA LYS A 19 17.41 31.99 -5.63
C LYS A 19 17.37 32.55 -7.08
N ASP A 20 17.87 31.82 -8.08
CA ASP A 20 17.93 32.27 -9.47
C ASP A 20 16.72 31.81 -10.29
N THR A 21 15.66 32.62 -10.25
CA THR A 21 14.35 32.34 -10.82
C THR A 21 14.29 32.43 -12.34
N ARG A 22 15.31 32.91 -13.05
CA ARG A 22 15.26 33.09 -14.52
C ARG A 22 15.52 31.79 -15.27
N ALA A 23 16.59 31.07 -14.94
CA ALA A 23 16.94 29.82 -15.60
C ALA A 23 15.82 28.75 -15.40
N ILE A 24 15.19 28.77 -14.24
CA ILE A 24 14.13 27.84 -13.85
C ILE A 24 12.83 28.11 -14.62
N ARG A 25 12.46 29.37 -14.78
CA ARG A 25 11.28 29.73 -15.59
C ARG A 25 11.43 29.33 -17.06
N VAL A 26 12.64 29.43 -17.61
CA VAL A 26 12.93 29.00 -18.97
C VAL A 26 12.82 27.48 -19.10
N ILE A 27 13.39 26.71 -18.14
CA ILE A 27 13.34 25.23 -18.13
C ILE A 27 11.89 24.76 -17.95
N LEU A 28 11.12 25.38 -17.03
CA LEU A 28 9.70 25.07 -16.81
C LEU A 28 8.85 25.40 -18.04
N GLY A 29 9.10 26.56 -18.66
CA GLY A 29 8.41 26.97 -19.88
C GLY A 29 8.69 26.05 -21.04
N THR A 30 9.96 25.73 -21.28
CA THR A 30 10.36 24.81 -22.37
C THR A 30 9.88 23.38 -22.13
N ALA A 31 9.96 22.87 -20.90
CA ALA A 31 9.44 21.55 -20.55
C ALA A 31 7.90 21.49 -20.66
N GLY A 32 7.20 22.53 -20.24
CA GLY A 32 5.74 22.65 -20.36
C GLY A 32 5.30 22.72 -21.83
N VAL A 33 5.98 23.52 -22.65
CA VAL A 33 5.70 23.60 -24.10
C VAL A 33 6.02 22.26 -24.79
N ALA A 34 7.12 21.59 -24.43
CA ALA A 34 7.48 20.29 -24.99
C ALA A 34 6.48 19.19 -24.57
N CYS A 35 5.99 19.19 -23.32
CA CYS A 35 4.94 18.26 -22.89
C CYS A 35 3.61 18.50 -23.61
N LEU A 36 3.19 19.77 -23.75
CA LEU A 36 1.98 20.12 -24.49
C LEU A 36 2.11 19.81 -25.97
N GLY A 37 3.26 20.12 -26.57
CA GLY A 37 3.57 19.77 -27.97
C GLY A 37 3.62 18.27 -28.20
N GLY A 38 4.23 17.52 -27.29
CA GLY A 38 4.26 16.06 -27.34
C GLY A 38 2.87 15.43 -27.19
N TYR A 39 2.03 15.98 -26.32
CA TYR A 39 0.63 15.56 -26.19
C TYR A 39 -0.17 15.83 -27.45
N ALA A 40 -0.01 17.03 -28.05
CA ALA A 40 -0.64 17.36 -29.32
C ALA A 40 -0.12 16.48 -30.49
N ALA A 41 1.18 16.21 -30.52
CA ALA A 41 1.78 15.32 -31.53
C ALA A 41 1.29 13.87 -31.43
N SER A 42 1.09 13.35 -30.21
CA SER A 42 0.56 11.99 -29.98
C SER A 42 -0.88 11.84 -30.49
N PHE A 43 -1.65 12.93 -30.48
CA PHE A 43 -3.02 12.95 -31.02
C PHE A 43 -3.05 12.92 -32.55
N PHE A 44 -2.05 13.54 -33.20
CA PHE A 44 -1.98 13.63 -34.67
C PHE A 44 -1.18 12.52 -35.33
N MET A 45 -0.19 11.92 -34.68
CA MET A 45 0.80 11.04 -35.27
C MET A 45 0.82 9.61 -34.73
N SER A 46 -0.14 9.17 -33.93
CA SER A 46 -0.16 7.83 -33.28
C SER A 46 1.18 7.41 -32.62
N VAL A 47 1.98 8.37 -32.17
CA VAL A 47 3.23 8.11 -31.48
C VAL A 47 2.93 7.89 -30.00
N ASP A 48 3.52 6.85 -29.42
CA ASP A 48 3.36 6.55 -28.00
C ASP A 48 3.86 7.71 -27.12
N TYR A 49 2.94 8.34 -26.40
CA TYR A 49 3.23 9.44 -25.48
C TYR A 49 4.30 9.06 -24.44
N SER A 50 4.41 7.77 -24.09
CA SER A 50 5.43 7.25 -23.16
C SER A 50 6.85 7.47 -23.70
N LEU A 51 7.12 7.20 -24.97
CA LEU A 51 8.43 7.38 -25.58
C LEU A 51 8.86 8.86 -25.63
N ILE A 52 7.90 9.77 -25.92
CA ILE A 52 8.17 11.20 -25.93
C ILE A 52 8.51 11.70 -24.52
N SER A 53 7.75 11.26 -23.51
CA SER A 53 7.97 11.66 -22.12
C SER A 53 9.31 11.18 -21.57
N ILE A 54 9.73 9.96 -21.94
CA ILE A 54 11.03 9.39 -21.57
C ILE A 54 12.16 10.16 -22.22
N GLY A 55 12.07 10.43 -23.53
CA GLY A 55 13.06 11.22 -24.26
C GLY A 55 13.27 12.60 -23.64
N LEU A 56 12.19 13.25 -23.21
CA LEU A 56 12.23 14.55 -22.58
C LEU A 56 12.88 14.51 -21.19
N VAL A 57 12.59 13.49 -20.38
CA VAL A 57 13.22 13.30 -19.07
C VAL A 57 14.71 13.00 -19.21
N LEU A 58 15.13 12.19 -20.18
CA LEU A 58 16.54 11.92 -20.48
C LEU A 58 17.26 13.19 -20.93
N LEU A 59 16.64 14.03 -21.75
CA LEU A 59 17.21 15.31 -22.19
C LEU A 59 17.42 16.25 -21.00
N VAL A 60 16.46 16.33 -20.08
CA VAL A 60 16.59 17.13 -18.85
C VAL A 60 17.70 16.58 -17.95
N ALA A 61 17.82 15.26 -17.80
CA ALA A 61 18.89 14.63 -17.03
C ALA A 61 20.28 14.95 -17.63
N CYS A 62 20.43 14.82 -18.96
CA CYS A 62 21.68 15.20 -19.65
C CYS A 62 22.01 16.68 -19.46
N TYR A 63 21.02 17.56 -19.54
CA TYR A 63 21.21 18.99 -19.30
C TYR A 63 21.66 19.30 -17.88
N LEU A 64 21.10 18.61 -16.88
CA LEU A 64 21.52 18.74 -15.47
C LEU A 64 22.96 18.26 -15.26
N VAL A 65 23.38 17.16 -15.88
CA VAL A 65 24.75 16.68 -15.85
C VAL A 65 25.70 17.71 -16.51
N PHE A 66 25.32 18.27 -17.64
CA PHE A 66 26.09 19.33 -18.30
C PHE A 66 26.26 20.56 -17.40
N LEU A 67 25.19 21.02 -16.73
CA LEU A 67 25.24 22.13 -15.79
C LEU A 67 26.11 21.81 -14.57
N SER A 68 26.11 20.57 -14.11
CA SER A 68 26.97 20.13 -13.01
C SER A 68 28.44 20.24 -13.35
N ILE A 69 28.84 19.77 -14.53
CA ILE A 69 30.23 19.85 -15.02
C ILE A 69 30.64 21.31 -15.20
N ARG A 70 29.77 22.14 -15.80
CA ARG A 70 30.07 23.55 -16.07
C ARG A 70 30.22 24.40 -14.81
N ASN A 71 29.39 24.12 -13.78
CA ASN A 71 29.33 24.94 -12.56
C ASN A 71 30.07 24.33 -11.37
N TRP A 72 30.72 23.16 -11.53
CA TRP A 72 31.38 22.40 -10.43
C TRP A 72 30.43 22.15 -9.22
N ALA A 73 29.11 21.95 -9.47
CA ALA A 73 28.13 21.85 -8.44
C ALA A 73 27.54 20.42 -8.38
N TRP A 74 28.00 19.64 -7.44
CA TRP A 74 27.63 18.22 -7.25
C TRP A 74 26.12 17.99 -7.04
N HIS A 75 25.39 19.01 -6.59
CA HIS A 75 23.92 18.91 -6.36
C HIS A 75 23.13 18.55 -7.62
N TYR A 76 23.58 19.03 -8.79
CA TYR A 76 22.91 18.69 -10.06
C TYR A 76 23.10 17.22 -10.44
N VAL A 77 24.24 16.59 -10.04
CA VAL A 77 24.45 15.15 -10.21
C VAL A 77 23.46 14.37 -9.36
N LEU A 78 23.28 14.76 -8.09
CA LEU A 78 22.31 14.09 -7.21
C LEU A 78 20.88 14.16 -7.79
N ILE A 79 20.48 15.31 -8.32
CA ILE A 79 19.18 15.48 -8.96
C ILE A 79 19.07 14.62 -10.23
N ALA A 80 20.12 14.56 -11.05
CA ALA A 80 20.13 13.71 -12.25
C ALA A 80 20.04 12.22 -11.89
N VAL A 81 20.77 11.77 -10.86
CA VAL A 81 20.70 10.39 -10.34
C VAL A 81 19.31 10.07 -9.82
N PHE A 82 18.67 11.01 -9.09
CA PHE A 82 17.29 10.81 -8.64
C PHE A 82 16.31 10.69 -9.79
N VAL A 83 16.43 11.52 -10.82
CA VAL A 83 15.58 11.48 -12.03
C VAL A 83 15.77 10.16 -12.77
N LEU A 84 17.01 9.74 -13.00
CA LEU A 84 17.32 8.48 -13.68
C LEU A 84 16.87 7.27 -12.82
N GLY A 85 17.07 7.32 -11.50
CA GLY A 85 16.59 6.31 -10.57
C GLY A 85 15.06 6.18 -10.58
N SER A 86 14.33 7.29 -10.66
CA SER A 86 12.86 7.29 -10.77
C SER A 86 12.37 6.68 -12.07
N LEU A 87 13.08 6.93 -13.20
CA LEU A 87 12.79 6.28 -14.46
C LEU A 87 13.06 4.77 -14.39
N ALA A 88 14.22 4.37 -13.88
CA ALA A 88 14.57 2.97 -13.71
C ALA A 88 13.56 2.24 -12.82
N PHE A 89 13.10 2.89 -11.74
CA PHE A 89 12.07 2.36 -10.86
C PHE A 89 10.73 2.18 -11.61
N MET A 90 10.30 3.16 -12.39
CA MET A 90 9.07 3.06 -13.18
C MET A 90 9.11 1.89 -14.16
N TYR A 91 10.24 1.72 -14.88
CA TYR A 91 10.44 0.58 -15.78
C TYR A 91 10.51 -0.76 -15.05
N SER A 92 11.15 -0.79 -13.87
CA SER A 92 11.22 -2.01 -13.08
C SER A 92 9.83 -2.45 -12.60
N VAL A 93 8.96 -1.50 -12.23
CA VAL A 93 7.57 -1.80 -11.84
C VAL A 93 6.79 -2.37 -13.01
N ASP A 94 6.91 -1.77 -14.20
CA ASP A 94 6.23 -2.25 -15.42
C ASP A 94 6.73 -3.64 -15.80
N TYR A 95 8.04 -3.86 -15.82
CA TYR A 95 8.66 -5.16 -16.06
C TYR A 95 8.21 -6.23 -15.06
N VAL A 96 8.22 -5.90 -13.76
CA VAL A 96 7.74 -6.82 -12.71
C VAL A 96 6.28 -7.16 -12.93
N PHE A 97 5.47 -6.15 -13.29
CA PHE A 97 4.04 -6.36 -13.47
C PHE A 97 3.71 -7.20 -14.70
N THR A 98 4.42 -7.00 -15.82
CA THR A 98 4.12 -7.68 -17.10
C THR A 98 4.82 -9.03 -17.23
N ASP A 99 6.09 -9.14 -16.81
CA ASP A 99 6.94 -10.29 -17.10
C ASP A 99 7.17 -11.22 -15.89
N ILE A 100 7.06 -10.72 -14.66
CA ILE A 100 7.34 -11.52 -13.45
C ILE A 100 6.04 -11.98 -12.79
N LEU A 101 5.02 -11.12 -12.71
CA LEU A 101 3.76 -11.50 -12.07
C LEU A 101 2.96 -12.45 -12.95
N GLU A 102 2.45 -13.52 -12.35
CA GLU A 102 1.54 -14.43 -13.01
C GLU A 102 0.19 -13.74 -13.33
N PRO A 103 -0.50 -14.15 -14.41
CA PRO A 103 -1.74 -13.49 -14.85
C PRO A 103 -2.79 -13.34 -13.74
N HIS A 104 -2.92 -14.35 -12.87
CA HIS A 104 -3.85 -14.29 -11.75
C HIS A 104 -3.46 -13.25 -10.68
N GLN A 105 -2.16 -12.98 -10.49
CA GLN A 105 -1.67 -11.95 -9.58
C GLN A 105 -1.89 -10.55 -10.16
N GLN A 106 -1.67 -10.40 -11.48
CA GLN A 106 -1.95 -9.14 -12.20
C GLN A 106 -3.43 -8.77 -12.09
N ILE A 107 -4.34 -9.73 -12.32
CA ILE A 107 -5.79 -9.52 -12.21
C ILE A 107 -6.16 -9.08 -10.79
N ARG A 108 -5.64 -9.72 -9.75
CA ARG A 108 -5.91 -9.34 -8.36
C ARG A 108 -5.50 -7.89 -8.05
N ILE A 109 -4.34 -7.45 -8.56
CA ILE A 109 -3.87 -6.08 -8.38
C ILE A 109 -4.76 -5.11 -9.17
N LYS A 110 -5.07 -5.41 -10.42
CA LYS A 110 -5.94 -4.56 -11.26
C LYS A 110 -7.34 -4.41 -10.65
N VAL A 111 -7.92 -5.51 -10.17
CA VAL A 111 -9.24 -5.49 -9.49
C VAL A 111 -9.20 -4.66 -8.21
N SER A 112 -8.14 -4.77 -7.41
CA SER A 112 -8.02 -3.98 -6.18
C SER A 112 -7.86 -2.48 -6.45
N LEU A 113 -7.26 -2.12 -7.59
CA LEU A 113 -7.13 -0.73 -8.04
C LEU A 113 -8.37 -0.20 -8.79
N GLY A 114 -9.39 -1.05 -8.98
CA GLY A 114 -10.60 -0.72 -9.74
C GLY A 114 -10.34 -0.49 -11.23
N LEU A 115 -9.26 -1.07 -11.78
CA LEU A 115 -8.88 -0.96 -13.19
C LEU A 115 -9.53 -2.05 -14.06
N GLU A 116 -9.97 -3.14 -13.44
CA GLU A 116 -10.59 -4.27 -14.10
C GLU A 116 -11.67 -4.87 -13.19
N ASP A 117 -12.80 -5.23 -13.76
CA ASP A 117 -13.87 -5.94 -13.05
C ASP A 117 -13.68 -7.43 -13.27
N ASP A 118 -13.53 -8.19 -12.19
CA ASP A 118 -13.53 -9.65 -12.19
C ASP A 118 -14.75 -10.16 -11.41
N PRO A 119 -15.91 -10.27 -12.06
CA PRO A 119 -17.17 -10.65 -11.39
C PRO A 119 -17.23 -12.11 -10.97
N SER A 120 -16.28 -12.96 -11.40
CA SER A 120 -16.26 -14.40 -11.12
C SER A 120 -15.09 -14.89 -10.26
N GLY A 121 -14.10 -14.04 -10.00
CA GLY A 121 -12.88 -14.39 -9.25
C GLY A 121 -12.68 -13.58 -7.98
N ALA A 122 -11.48 -13.04 -7.81
CA ALA A 122 -11.10 -12.27 -6.63
C ALA A 122 -12.00 -11.04 -6.40
N GLY A 123 -12.47 -10.40 -7.47
CA GLY A 123 -13.41 -9.27 -7.41
C GLY A 123 -14.78 -9.68 -6.86
N TYR A 124 -15.26 -10.89 -7.16
CA TYR A 124 -16.50 -11.39 -6.62
C TYR A 124 -16.48 -11.46 -5.09
N ASN A 125 -15.44 -12.04 -4.51
CA ASN A 125 -15.29 -12.17 -3.05
C ASN A 125 -15.30 -10.82 -2.35
N VAL A 126 -14.56 -9.85 -2.89
CA VAL A 126 -14.50 -8.48 -2.35
C VAL A 126 -15.85 -7.77 -2.47
N ASN A 127 -16.52 -7.89 -3.62
CA ASN A 127 -17.82 -7.27 -3.81
C ASN A 127 -18.88 -7.88 -2.88
N GLN A 128 -18.92 -9.20 -2.75
CA GLN A 128 -19.83 -9.87 -1.81
C GLN A 128 -19.53 -9.49 -0.35
N SER A 129 -18.26 -9.36 0.02
CA SER A 129 -17.89 -8.92 1.36
C SER A 129 -18.33 -7.48 1.65
N LYS A 130 -18.18 -6.55 0.68
CA LYS A 130 -18.70 -5.18 0.80
C LYS A 130 -20.20 -5.12 0.94
N ILE A 131 -20.93 -5.96 0.16
CA ILE A 131 -22.39 -6.08 0.25
C ILE A 131 -22.78 -6.61 1.63
N ALA A 132 -22.09 -7.64 2.15
CA ALA A 132 -22.34 -8.19 3.47
C ALA A 132 -22.17 -7.14 4.56
N ILE A 133 -21.01 -6.45 4.60
CA ILE A 133 -20.74 -5.38 5.57
C ILE A 133 -21.78 -4.27 5.46
N GLY A 134 -22.05 -3.79 4.24
CA GLY A 134 -23.02 -2.71 4.00
C GLY A 134 -24.44 -3.08 4.45
N SER A 135 -24.81 -4.35 4.31
CA SER A 135 -26.12 -4.86 4.72
C SER A 135 -26.33 -4.91 6.25
N GLY A 136 -25.24 -4.89 7.03
CA GLY A 136 -25.31 -4.87 8.49
C GLY A 136 -25.72 -3.51 9.09
N GLY A 137 -25.53 -2.40 8.35
CA GLY A 137 -25.91 -1.07 8.85
C GLY A 137 -25.15 -0.70 10.15
N LEU A 138 -25.81 0.05 11.04
CA LEU A 138 -25.20 0.50 12.29
C LEU A 138 -25.12 -0.60 13.36
N THR A 139 -26.20 -1.33 13.56
CA THR A 139 -26.36 -2.29 14.69
C THR A 139 -26.25 -3.75 14.29
N GLY A 140 -26.13 -4.04 13.00
CA GLY A 140 -26.09 -5.39 12.47
C GLY A 140 -27.47 -6.08 12.40
N LYS A 141 -27.48 -7.26 11.78
CA LYS A 141 -28.69 -8.12 11.66
C LYS A 141 -28.90 -9.03 12.88
N GLY A 142 -27.95 -9.05 13.80
CA GLY A 142 -27.92 -9.94 14.95
C GLY A 142 -27.08 -11.19 14.73
N PHE A 143 -26.65 -11.79 15.83
CA PHE A 143 -25.79 -12.97 15.84
C PHE A 143 -26.46 -14.15 15.10
N LEU A 144 -25.76 -14.76 14.15
CA LEU A 144 -26.21 -15.84 13.27
C LEU A 144 -27.43 -15.49 12.39
N ASN A 145 -27.75 -14.21 12.20
CA ASN A 145 -28.85 -13.74 11.35
C ASN A 145 -28.39 -13.07 10.07
N GLY A 146 -27.07 -13.11 9.76
CA GLY A 146 -26.52 -12.63 8.50
C GLY A 146 -27.11 -13.39 7.30
N THR A 147 -27.66 -12.70 6.33
CA THR A 147 -28.23 -13.31 5.14
C THR A 147 -27.17 -13.72 4.14
N GLN A 148 -26.17 -12.88 3.92
CA GLN A 148 -25.06 -13.15 3.00
C GLN A 148 -24.15 -14.25 3.55
N THR A 149 -23.85 -14.19 4.84
CA THR A 149 -22.99 -15.16 5.53
C THR A 149 -23.65 -16.51 5.68
N LYS A 150 -24.97 -16.60 6.03
CA LYS A 150 -25.70 -17.87 6.09
C LYS A 150 -25.78 -18.60 4.75
N LEU A 151 -25.99 -17.87 3.69
CA LEU A 151 -26.10 -18.43 2.34
C LEU A 151 -24.75 -18.71 1.68
N LYS A 152 -23.64 -18.41 2.40
CA LYS A 152 -22.26 -18.58 1.95
C LYS A 152 -21.98 -17.93 0.59
N TYR A 153 -22.53 -16.72 0.38
CA TYR A 153 -22.25 -15.95 -0.83
C TYR A 153 -20.83 -15.41 -0.87
N VAL A 154 -20.17 -15.28 0.30
CA VAL A 154 -18.75 -14.93 0.39
C VAL A 154 -17.95 -16.23 0.51
N PRO A 155 -17.22 -16.66 -0.51
CA PRO A 155 -16.29 -17.77 -0.40
C PRO A 155 -15.23 -17.47 0.67
N GLU A 156 -14.74 -18.51 1.37
CA GLU A 156 -13.72 -18.40 2.43
C GLU A 156 -14.05 -17.38 3.54
N GLN A 157 -15.36 -17.19 3.82
CA GLN A 157 -15.83 -16.26 4.85
C GLN A 157 -15.34 -16.63 6.26
N ASP A 158 -15.15 -17.92 6.54
CA ASP A 158 -14.75 -18.41 7.86
C ASP A 158 -13.24 -18.20 8.12
N THR A 159 -12.45 -18.04 7.07
CA THR A 159 -11.00 -17.88 7.12
C THR A 159 -10.59 -16.45 6.82
N ASP A 160 -10.50 -16.08 5.57
CA ASP A 160 -9.88 -14.84 5.13
C ASP A 160 -10.82 -13.63 5.19
N PHE A 161 -12.13 -13.87 5.05
CA PHE A 161 -13.15 -12.83 5.01
C PHE A 161 -14.03 -12.79 6.29
N ILE A 162 -13.53 -13.34 7.43
CA ILE A 162 -14.30 -13.40 8.67
C ILE A 162 -14.83 -12.04 9.13
N PHE A 163 -14.10 -10.95 8.85
CA PHE A 163 -14.53 -9.61 9.23
C PHE A 163 -15.82 -9.16 8.53
N CYS A 164 -16.15 -9.70 7.35
CA CYS A 164 -17.45 -9.42 6.71
C CYS A 164 -18.62 -9.98 7.52
N THR A 165 -18.43 -11.12 8.16
CA THR A 165 -19.44 -11.73 9.06
C THR A 165 -19.65 -10.81 10.27
N VAL A 166 -18.57 -10.30 10.86
CA VAL A 166 -18.67 -9.33 11.98
C VAL A 166 -19.45 -8.08 11.52
N GLY A 167 -19.12 -7.56 10.33
CA GLY A 167 -19.77 -6.38 9.76
C GLY A 167 -21.27 -6.62 9.47
N GLU A 168 -21.65 -7.78 8.97
CA GLU A 168 -23.06 -8.11 8.69
C GLU A 168 -23.87 -8.34 9.97
N GLU A 169 -23.34 -9.13 10.90
CA GLU A 169 -24.08 -9.55 12.09
C GLU A 169 -24.11 -8.48 13.19
N GLN A 170 -23.01 -7.77 13.41
CA GLN A 170 -22.89 -6.80 14.49
C GLN A 170 -22.83 -5.33 14.00
N GLY A 171 -22.86 -5.13 12.69
CA GLY A 171 -22.88 -3.83 12.06
C GLY A 171 -21.63 -2.99 12.29
N PHE A 172 -21.77 -1.70 12.05
CA PHE A 172 -20.68 -0.73 12.21
C PHE A 172 -20.14 -0.66 13.65
N ILE A 173 -21.05 -0.77 14.64
CA ILE A 173 -20.66 -0.73 16.07
C ILE A 173 -19.77 -1.92 16.42
N GLY A 174 -20.16 -3.14 16.03
CA GLY A 174 -19.37 -4.34 16.29
C GLY A 174 -18.03 -4.35 15.54
N ALA A 175 -18.06 -3.99 14.26
CA ALA A 175 -16.83 -3.85 13.45
C ALA A 175 -15.87 -2.84 14.06
N SER A 176 -16.36 -1.67 14.48
CA SER A 176 -15.56 -0.64 15.14
C SER A 176 -15.00 -1.12 16.49
N ALA A 177 -15.79 -1.84 17.28
CA ALA A 177 -15.34 -2.40 18.55
C ALA A 177 -14.18 -3.39 18.35
N VAL A 178 -14.25 -4.27 17.35
CA VAL A 178 -13.17 -5.20 17.00
C VAL A 178 -11.89 -4.43 16.62
N LEU A 179 -12.01 -3.41 15.77
CA LEU A 179 -10.86 -2.59 15.35
C LEU A 179 -10.23 -1.85 16.55
N LEU A 180 -11.05 -1.29 17.45
CA LEU A 180 -10.57 -0.62 18.67
C LEU A 180 -9.88 -1.59 19.62
N LEU A 181 -10.39 -2.81 19.78
CA LEU A 181 -9.75 -3.85 20.62
C LEU A 181 -8.38 -4.24 20.06
N PHE A 182 -8.26 -4.44 18.74
CA PHE A 182 -6.96 -4.69 18.10
C PHE A 182 -6.03 -3.49 18.22
N GLY A 183 -6.52 -2.27 18.01
CA GLY A 183 -5.76 -1.05 18.20
C GLY A 183 -5.21 -0.95 19.62
N PHE A 184 -6.06 -1.21 20.61
CA PHE A 184 -5.67 -1.25 22.03
C PHE A 184 -4.63 -2.34 22.30
N LEU A 185 -4.81 -3.55 21.75
CA LEU A 185 -3.84 -4.65 21.89
C LEU A 185 -2.47 -4.24 21.34
N ILE A 186 -2.42 -3.71 20.10
CA ILE A 186 -1.17 -3.30 19.45
C ILE A 186 -0.49 -2.18 20.24
N LEU A 187 -1.24 -1.14 20.64
CA LEU A 187 -0.71 -0.06 21.47
C LEU A 187 -0.17 -0.59 22.81
N ARG A 188 -0.88 -1.53 23.42
CA ARG A 188 -0.43 -2.16 24.66
C ARG A 188 0.87 -2.95 24.48
N LEU A 189 1.00 -3.69 23.37
CA LEU A 189 2.23 -4.42 23.03
C LEU A 189 3.41 -3.45 22.83
N ILE A 190 3.20 -2.32 22.17
CA ILE A 190 4.23 -1.29 21.98
C ILE A 190 4.67 -0.72 23.35
N VAL A 191 3.72 -0.35 24.23
CA VAL A 191 4.03 0.15 25.56
C VAL A 191 4.79 -0.89 26.40
N LEU A 192 4.43 -2.17 26.29
CA LEU A 192 5.13 -3.26 26.95
C LEU A 192 6.54 -3.47 26.37
N ALA A 193 6.72 -3.29 25.07
CA ALA A 193 8.03 -3.39 24.40
C ALA A 193 8.96 -2.25 24.82
N GLU A 194 8.45 -1.02 24.90
CA GLU A 194 9.26 0.14 25.31
C GLU A 194 9.83 0.00 26.71
N ARG A 195 9.11 -0.59 27.62
CA ARG A 195 9.57 -0.75 29.01
C ARG A 195 10.59 -1.87 29.22
N GLN A 196 10.93 -2.66 28.16
CA GLN A 196 11.92 -3.75 28.29
C GLN A 196 13.34 -3.21 28.44
N SER A 197 14.07 -3.73 29.43
CA SER A 197 15.48 -3.39 29.66
C SER A 197 16.43 -4.09 28.66
N SER A 198 16.06 -5.31 28.23
CA SER A 198 16.83 -6.08 27.25
C SER A 198 16.47 -5.67 25.82
N THR A 199 17.49 -5.39 25.00
CA THR A 199 17.31 -5.07 23.57
C THR A 199 16.60 -6.21 22.83
N PHE A 200 16.94 -7.47 23.13
CA PHE A 200 16.27 -8.63 22.53
C PHE A 200 14.77 -8.63 22.83
N ASN A 201 14.37 -8.48 24.10
CA ASN A 201 12.96 -8.49 24.48
C ASN A 201 12.19 -7.33 23.85
N ARG A 202 12.83 -6.16 23.74
CA ARG A 202 12.24 -4.98 23.09
C ARG A 202 11.99 -5.21 21.60
N VAL A 203 13.01 -5.71 20.88
CA VAL A 203 12.88 -6.02 19.44
C VAL A 203 11.82 -7.09 19.22
N TYR A 204 11.81 -8.15 20.05
CA TYR A 204 10.78 -9.19 19.97
C TYR A 204 9.37 -8.62 20.16
N GLY A 205 9.17 -7.75 21.15
CA GLY A 205 7.88 -7.09 21.39
C GLY A 205 7.39 -6.25 20.21
N TYR A 206 8.28 -5.47 19.60
CA TYR A 206 7.95 -4.72 18.39
C TYR A 206 7.66 -5.63 17.19
N SER A 207 8.39 -6.73 17.05
CA SER A 207 8.14 -7.70 15.97
C SER A 207 6.76 -8.32 16.11
N VAL A 208 6.36 -8.71 17.33
CA VAL A 208 5.01 -9.23 17.60
C VAL A 208 3.95 -8.18 17.30
N ALA A 209 4.11 -6.94 17.77
CA ALA A 209 3.18 -5.86 17.48
C ALA A 209 3.04 -5.58 15.97
N SER A 210 4.16 -5.62 15.23
CA SER A 210 4.18 -5.43 13.78
C SER A 210 3.46 -6.56 13.04
N ILE A 211 3.62 -7.82 13.47
CA ILE A 211 2.91 -8.97 12.89
C ILE A 211 1.39 -8.81 13.09
N PHE A 212 0.94 -8.47 14.30
CA PHE A 212 -0.48 -8.26 14.55
C PHE A 212 -1.05 -7.09 13.74
N PHE A 213 -0.31 -5.97 13.66
CA PHE A 213 -0.71 -4.83 12.85
C PHE A 213 -0.80 -5.18 11.38
N PHE A 214 0.19 -5.89 10.83
CA PHE A 214 0.21 -6.29 9.43
C PHE A 214 -0.98 -7.18 9.08
N HIS A 215 -1.24 -8.23 9.89
CA HIS A 215 -2.38 -9.12 9.68
C HIS A 215 -3.71 -8.37 9.74
N LEU A 216 -3.89 -7.50 10.72
CA LEU A 216 -5.08 -6.65 10.84
C LEU A 216 -5.25 -5.76 9.61
N ALA A 217 -4.21 -4.99 9.25
CA ALA A 217 -4.28 -4.02 8.16
C ALA A 217 -4.57 -4.67 6.81
N ILE A 218 -3.90 -5.80 6.51
CA ILE A 218 -4.10 -6.50 5.25
C ILE A 218 -5.46 -7.20 5.23
N ASN A 219 -5.89 -7.86 6.30
CA ASN A 219 -7.20 -8.52 6.33
C ASN A 219 -8.34 -7.51 6.14
N ILE A 220 -8.33 -6.40 6.88
CA ILE A 220 -9.33 -5.33 6.70
C ILE A 220 -9.24 -4.72 5.31
N GLY A 221 -8.02 -4.49 4.82
CA GLY A 221 -7.80 -3.98 3.46
C GLY A 221 -8.38 -4.89 2.38
N MET A 222 -8.20 -6.22 2.48
CA MET A 222 -8.78 -7.19 1.55
C MET A 222 -10.31 -7.16 1.57
N VAL A 223 -10.89 -7.22 2.76
CA VAL A 223 -12.35 -7.28 2.95
C VAL A 223 -13.03 -6.00 2.46
N THR A 224 -12.37 -4.85 2.61
CA THR A 224 -12.86 -3.56 2.11
C THR A 224 -12.47 -3.26 0.66
N GLY A 225 -11.58 -4.07 0.07
CA GLY A 225 -11.09 -3.89 -1.29
C GLY A 225 -10.02 -2.80 -1.46
N LEU A 226 -9.36 -2.41 -0.37
CA LEU A 226 -8.23 -1.47 -0.41
C LEU A 226 -6.92 -2.16 -0.77
N THR A 227 -6.82 -3.46 -0.52
CA THR A 227 -5.65 -4.28 -0.86
C THR A 227 -6.09 -5.51 -1.66
N PRO A 228 -5.20 -6.06 -2.52
CA PRO A 228 -5.53 -7.28 -3.24
C PRO A 228 -5.77 -8.45 -2.30
N VAL A 229 -6.59 -9.40 -2.74
CA VAL A 229 -6.90 -10.62 -1.97
C VAL A 229 -5.68 -11.53 -1.94
N ILE A 230 -5.09 -11.71 -0.76
CA ILE A 230 -3.86 -12.50 -0.55
C ILE A 230 -4.15 -13.76 0.30
N GLY A 231 -5.26 -13.77 1.05
CA GLY A 231 -5.59 -14.88 1.93
C GLY A 231 -4.85 -14.82 3.27
N ILE A 232 -4.92 -13.69 3.97
CA ILE A 232 -4.27 -13.49 5.27
C ILE A 232 -5.33 -13.53 6.38
N PRO A 233 -5.22 -14.46 7.36
CA PRO A 233 -6.21 -14.59 8.42
C PRO A 233 -6.14 -13.43 9.41
N LEU A 234 -7.31 -13.07 9.97
CA LEU A 234 -7.40 -12.13 11.09
C LEU A 234 -7.03 -12.85 12.39
N PRO A 235 -6.02 -12.39 13.16
CA PRO A 235 -5.59 -13.05 14.39
C PRO A 235 -6.74 -13.26 15.37
N PHE A 236 -6.84 -14.46 15.95
CA PHE A 236 -7.86 -14.88 16.92
C PHE A 236 -9.31 -14.92 16.43
N PHE A 237 -9.63 -14.40 15.24
CA PHE A 237 -10.97 -14.39 14.68
C PHE A 237 -11.14 -15.43 13.57
N SER A 238 -10.16 -15.51 12.66
CA SER A 238 -10.22 -16.44 11.53
C SER A 238 -10.18 -17.88 11.98
N TYR A 239 -11.02 -18.71 11.36
CA TYR A 239 -10.99 -20.15 11.57
C TYR A 239 -9.65 -20.71 11.07
N GLY A 240 -8.96 -21.43 11.96
CA GLY A 240 -7.70 -22.10 11.64
C GLY A 240 -6.91 -22.42 12.92
N GLY A 241 -6.76 -23.73 13.21
CA GLY A 241 -6.05 -24.18 14.41
C GLY A 241 -4.58 -23.75 14.42
N SER A 242 -3.91 -23.82 13.28
CA SER A 242 -2.48 -23.43 13.16
C SER A 242 -2.27 -21.93 13.35
N SER A 243 -3.15 -21.08 12.81
CA SER A 243 -3.07 -19.63 12.99
C SER A 243 -3.32 -19.24 14.44
N LEU A 244 -4.33 -19.82 15.08
CA LEU A 244 -4.64 -19.59 16.49
C LEU A 244 -3.44 -19.95 17.39
N TRP A 245 -2.85 -21.13 17.19
CA TRP A 245 -1.65 -21.54 17.92
C TRP A 245 -0.48 -20.58 17.67
N GLY A 246 -0.23 -20.21 16.43
CA GLY A 246 0.87 -19.32 16.07
C GLY A 246 0.77 -17.97 16.77
N PHE A 247 -0.37 -17.28 16.67
CA PHE A 247 -0.58 -15.99 17.32
C PHE A 247 -0.58 -16.08 18.85
N THR A 248 -1.14 -17.15 19.40
CA THR A 248 -1.13 -17.40 20.84
C THR A 248 0.29 -17.57 21.35
N ILE A 249 1.10 -18.42 20.72
CA ILE A 249 2.50 -18.65 21.12
C ILE A 249 3.31 -17.36 21.03
N LEU A 250 3.20 -16.61 19.92
CA LEU A 250 3.90 -15.33 19.77
C LEU A 250 3.57 -14.36 20.90
N LEU A 251 2.29 -14.22 21.23
CA LEU A 251 1.83 -13.32 22.27
C LEU A 251 2.31 -13.78 23.65
N PHE A 252 2.12 -15.04 23.99
CA PHE A 252 2.45 -15.56 25.32
C PHE A 252 3.95 -15.62 25.60
N ILE A 253 4.80 -15.88 24.58
CA ILE A 253 6.26 -15.74 24.73
C ILE A 253 6.59 -14.30 25.13
N PHE A 254 6.01 -13.31 24.45
CA PHE A 254 6.26 -11.90 24.80
C PHE A 254 5.79 -11.55 26.20
N LEU A 255 4.60 -12.00 26.60
CA LEU A 255 4.09 -11.79 27.96
C LEU A 255 4.98 -12.45 29.01
N ARG A 256 5.54 -13.64 28.74
CA ARG A 256 6.50 -14.29 29.64
C ARG A 256 7.80 -13.51 29.77
N LEU A 257 8.32 -12.98 28.65
CA LEU A 257 9.51 -12.11 28.65
C LEU A 257 9.26 -10.83 29.46
N ASP A 258 8.07 -10.26 29.35
CA ASP A 258 7.70 -9.08 30.13
C ASP A 258 7.55 -9.38 31.62
N ALA A 259 6.97 -10.52 32.00
CA ALA A 259 6.86 -10.95 33.38
C ALA A 259 8.25 -11.18 34.04
N SER A 260 9.17 -11.83 33.34
CA SER A 260 10.53 -12.09 33.83
C SER A 260 11.39 -10.83 34.04
N ARG A 261 10.98 -9.68 33.50
CA ARG A 261 11.63 -8.38 33.72
C ARG A 261 11.61 -7.96 35.20
N ARG A 262 10.56 -8.32 35.93
CA ARG A 262 10.39 -7.95 37.34
C ARG A 262 11.25 -8.77 38.31
N GLU A 263 11.79 -9.88 37.83
CA GLU A 263 12.61 -10.81 38.60
C GLU A 263 14.12 -10.46 38.58
N ARG A 264 14.52 -9.46 37.76
CA ARG A 264 15.88 -8.90 37.64
C ARG A 264 15.91 -7.46 38.13
#